data_c83acb7174a09ac61a81f15fbf17fcbe
#
_entry.id   c83acb7174a09ac61a81f15fbf17fcbe
#
_cell.length_a   1.000
_cell.length_b   1.000
_cell.length_c   1.000
_cell.angle_alpha   90.00
_cell.angle_beta   90.00
_cell.angle_gamma   90.00
#
_symmetry.space_group_name_H-M   'P 1'
#
loop_
_entity.id
_entity.type
_entity.pdbx_description
1 polymer ?
#
loop_
_entity_poly.entity_id
_entity_poly.type
_entity_poly.pdbx_seq_one_letter_code
_entity_poly.pdbx_strand_id
1 'polypeptide(L)'
;MLKLNTLGKRYSTRWILRDLNLEVLSGECVALLGPSGCGKSTALRLIAGLEQPDEGGIELEGRSLVGVPAERRRIGMVFQSYALFPHLSVRDNLDLGLKIRGVPPAKRREQIDAVLTTVQLVNEADHRPQQLSGGQRQRVALGRALLRNPSVYLLDEPMSNLDAQLRDELRPELRRLILQGPQPVLYVTHDQQEAMALANRIAVMRNGCIEQIGTPQELYLRPATRFVAGFVGRPQINWLNETKGLCIGIRPEHLHPDDNGHRCRVIGREWLGASQLLLLEGDAGQLQMLCSADFQPSEHLGVSWSPQDEHHFDPISEQRLSLS
;
A
#
# COMPACT_ATOMS: atom_id res chain seq x y z
N MET A 1 -0.66 -7.55 -18.51
CA MET A 1 -0.29 -6.14 -18.30
C MET A 1 -1.56 -5.31 -18.18
N LEU A 2 -1.69 -4.49 -17.13
CA LEU A 2 -2.74 -3.47 -16.93
C LEU A 2 -2.13 -2.10 -17.20
N LYS A 3 -2.83 -1.24 -17.96
CA LYS A 3 -2.37 0.12 -18.26
C LYS A 3 -3.49 1.13 -18.06
N LEU A 4 -3.18 2.21 -17.38
CA LEU A 4 -4.03 3.39 -17.20
C LEU A 4 -3.38 4.53 -17.96
N ASN A 5 -4.13 5.16 -18.87
CA ASN A 5 -3.65 6.24 -19.73
C ASN A 5 -4.46 7.50 -19.39
N THR A 6 -3.84 8.50 -18.83
CA THR A 6 -4.43 9.82 -18.50
C THR A 6 -5.81 9.71 -17.83
N LEU A 7 -5.95 8.70 -16.92
CA LEU A 7 -7.24 8.38 -16.34
C LEU A 7 -7.72 9.50 -15.43
N GLY A 8 -8.91 10.03 -15.72
CA GLY A 8 -9.55 11.11 -14.98
C GLY A 8 -10.94 10.73 -14.48
N LYS A 9 -11.27 11.19 -13.26
CA LYS A 9 -12.59 11.04 -12.62
C LYS A 9 -12.94 12.28 -11.83
N ARG A 10 -14.16 12.79 -12.08
CA ARG A 10 -14.72 13.90 -11.28
C ARG A 10 -16.10 13.53 -10.73
N TYR A 11 -16.44 14.11 -9.61
CA TYR A 11 -17.79 14.10 -9.07
C TYR A 11 -18.27 15.55 -9.00
N SER A 12 -19.32 15.85 -9.73
CA SER A 12 -19.78 17.22 -9.98
C SER A 12 -18.65 18.08 -10.56
N THR A 13 -18.14 19.05 -9.82
CA THR A 13 -17.06 19.95 -10.26
C THR A 13 -15.68 19.56 -9.73
N ARG A 14 -15.61 18.59 -8.79
CA ARG A 14 -14.36 18.22 -8.12
C ARG A 14 -13.69 17.04 -8.81
N TRP A 15 -12.44 17.21 -9.24
CA TRP A 15 -11.59 16.13 -9.68
C TRP A 15 -11.13 15.28 -8.49
N ILE A 16 -11.30 13.97 -8.61
CA ILE A 16 -10.79 12.98 -7.65
C ILE A 16 -9.55 12.28 -8.22
N LEU A 17 -9.56 12.01 -9.52
CA LEU A 17 -8.39 11.56 -10.27
C LEU A 17 -8.17 12.48 -11.45
N ARG A 18 -6.91 12.81 -11.70
CA ARG A 18 -6.53 13.68 -12.80
C ARG A 18 -5.22 13.18 -13.40
N ASP A 19 -5.23 12.91 -14.68
CA ASP A 19 -4.05 12.48 -15.44
C ASP A 19 -3.31 11.28 -14.78
N LEU A 20 -4.08 10.28 -14.29
CA LEU A 20 -3.49 9.13 -13.64
C LEU A 20 -2.92 8.18 -14.70
N ASN A 21 -1.59 8.07 -14.74
CA ASN A 21 -0.84 7.20 -15.61
C ASN A 21 -0.17 6.09 -14.80
N LEU A 22 -0.46 4.83 -15.11
CA LEU A 22 0.09 3.68 -14.39
C LEU A 22 0.17 2.48 -15.31
N GLU A 23 1.27 1.75 -15.21
CA GLU A 23 1.45 0.46 -15.86
C GLU A 23 1.82 -0.59 -14.81
N VAL A 24 1.11 -1.74 -14.83
CA VAL A 24 1.38 -2.90 -13.98
C VAL A 24 1.66 -4.08 -14.88
N LEU A 25 2.89 -4.59 -14.79
CA LEU A 25 3.36 -5.70 -15.62
C LEU A 25 2.77 -7.04 -15.17
N SER A 26 2.81 -8.04 -16.04
CA SER A 26 2.46 -9.41 -15.66
C SER A 26 3.42 -9.93 -14.59
N GLY A 27 2.89 -10.56 -13.54
CA GLY A 27 3.66 -11.03 -12.38
C GLY A 27 4.17 -9.92 -11.45
N GLU A 28 3.73 -8.68 -11.66
CA GLU A 28 4.10 -7.55 -10.84
C GLU A 28 3.00 -7.16 -9.86
N CYS A 29 3.38 -6.82 -8.64
CA CYS A 29 2.54 -6.15 -7.66
C CYS A 29 2.93 -4.68 -7.56
N VAL A 30 2.00 -3.79 -7.91
CA VAL A 30 2.14 -2.35 -7.69
C VAL A 30 1.19 -1.93 -6.57
N ALA A 31 1.73 -1.28 -5.52
CA ALA A 31 0.92 -0.70 -4.47
C ALA A 31 0.55 0.75 -4.77
N LEU A 32 -0.73 1.10 -4.64
CA LEU A 32 -1.18 2.50 -4.56
C LEU A 32 -1.17 2.92 -3.10
N LEU A 33 -0.28 3.82 -2.73
CA LEU A 33 -0.09 4.34 -1.38
C LEU A 33 -0.38 5.84 -1.36
N GLY A 34 -1.02 6.34 -0.32
CA GLY A 34 -1.32 7.78 -0.20
C GLY A 34 -2.34 8.09 0.88
N PRO A 35 -2.53 9.35 1.22
CA PRO A 35 -3.49 9.79 2.24
C PRO A 35 -4.92 9.33 1.94
N SER A 36 -5.77 9.33 2.97
CA SER A 36 -7.20 9.07 2.78
C SER A 36 -7.80 10.12 1.84
N GLY A 37 -8.67 9.67 0.92
CA GLY A 37 -9.32 10.55 -0.05
C GLY A 37 -8.49 10.98 -1.26
N CYS A 38 -7.25 10.49 -1.45
CA CYS A 38 -6.44 10.84 -2.63
C CYS A 38 -6.85 10.12 -3.94
N GLY A 39 -7.89 9.25 -3.92
CA GLY A 39 -8.43 8.64 -5.12
C GLY A 39 -8.13 7.15 -5.35
N LYS A 40 -7.41 6.46 -4.44
CA LYS A 40 -7.02 5.04 -4.59
C LYS A 40 -8.20 4.10 -4.88
N SER A 41 -9.22 4.10 -4.03
CA SER A 41 -10.40 3.23 -4.21
C SER A 41 -11.23 3.64 -5.44
N THR A 42 -11.22 4.93 -5.81
CA THR A 42 -11.84 5.40 -7.06
C THR A 42 -11.13 4.80 -8.27
N ALA A 43 -9.79 4.80 -8.29
CA ALA A 43 -9.02 4.15 -9.36
C ALA A 43 -9.38 2.66 -9.47
N LEU A 44 -9.45 1.93 -8.35
CA LEU A 44 -9.87 0.52 -8.36
C LEU A 44 -11.29 0.33 -8.92
N ARG A 45 -12.26 1.18 -8.53
CA ARG A 45 -13.65 1.08 -9.03
C ARG A 45 -13.73 1.33 -10.53
N LEU A 46 -12.97 2.26 -11.07
CA LEU A 46 -12.88 2.52 -12.51
C LEU A 46 -12.32 1.30 -13.24
N ILE A 47 -11.22 0.72 -12.76
CA ILE A 47 -10.61 -0.49 -13.34
C ILE A 47 -11.60 -1.66 -13.27
N ALA A 48 -12.26 -1.85 -12.12
CA ALA A 48 -13.25 -2.91 -11.94
C ALA A 48 -14.51 -2.75 -12.81
N GLY A 49 -14.76 -1.54 -13.35
CA GLY A 49 -15.96 -1.23 -14.12
C GLY A 49 -17.20 -0.96 -13.28
N LEU A 50 -16.99 -0.69 -12.01
CA LEU A 50 -18.05 -0.26 -11.09
C LEU A 50 -18.41 1.22 -11.28
N GLU A 51 -17.49 1.96 -11.88
CA GLU A 51 -17.65 3.35 -12.29
C GLU A 51 -17.05 3.54 -13.69
N GLN A 52 -17.47 4.63 -14.39
CA GLN A 52 -16.91 4.99 -15.69
C GLN A 52 -15.93 6.17 -15.52
N PRO A 53 -14.81 6.17 -16.23
CA PRO A 53 -13.94 7.33 -16.28
C PRO A 53 -14.61 8.49 -17.03
N ASP A 54 -14.26 9.72 -16.65
CA ASP A 54 -14.66 10.92 -17.40
C ASP A 54 -13.64 11.29 -18.48
N GLU A 55 -12.36 10.90 -18.27
CA GLU A 55 -11.26 11.09 -19.21
C GLU A 55 -10.31 9.90 -19.20
N GLY A 56 -9.57 9.74 -20.32
CA GLY A 56 -8.53 8.73 -20.43
C GLY A 56 -9.03 7.33 -20.71
N GLY A 57 -8.18 6.35 -20.49
CA GLY A 57 -8.43 4.96 -20.85
C GLY A 57 -7.86 3.94 -19.87
N ILE A 58 -8.43 2.74 -19.93
CA ILE A 58 -7.97 1.57 -19.16
C ILE A 58 -7.80 0.43 -20.15
N GLU A 59 -6.64 -0.18 -20.16
CA GLU A 59 -6.33 -1.33 -21.00
C GLU A 59 -5.88 -2.53 -20.17
N LEU A 60 -6.34 -3.71 -20.51
CA LEU A 60 -5.91 -4.99 -19.94
C LEU A 60 -5.56 -5.94 -21.07
N GLU A 61 -4.32 -6.46 -21.04
CA GLU A 61 -3.80 -7.36 -22.08
C GLU A 61 -3.94 -6.75 -23.50
N GLY A 62 -3.73 -5.42 -23.64
CA GLY A 62 -3.85 -4.67 -24.90
C GLY A 62 -5.30 -4.42 -25.36
N ARG A 63 -6.30 -4.72 -24.55
CA ARG A 63 -7.71 -4.49 -24.87
C ARG A 63 -8.28 -3.37 -24.00
N SER A 64 -8.97 -2.42 -24.61
CA SER A 64 -9.67 -1.36 -23.87
C SER A 64 -10.79 -1.96 -23.00
N LEU A 65 -10.86 -1.47 -21.75
CA LEU A 65 -11.93 -1.80 -20.81
C LEU A 65 -12.99 -0.68 -20.70
N VAL A 66 -12.82 0.44 -21.40
CA VAL A 66 -13.79 1.54 -21.38
C VAL A 66 -15.10 1.04 -22.03
N GLY A 67 -16.23 1.25 -21.32
CA GLY A 67 -17.54 0.74 -21.78
C GLY A 67 -17.77 -0.76 -21.57
N VAL A 68 -16.74 -1.53 -21.16
CA VAL A 68 -16.92 -2.96 -20.84
C VAL A 68 -17.54 -3.09 -19.45
N PRO A 69 -18.69 -3.79 -19.28
CA PRO A 69 -19.32 -3.99 -17.99
C PRO A 69 -18.45 -4.87 -17.06
N ALA A 70 -18.55 -4.66 -15.73
CA ALA A 70 -17.69 -5.28 -14.72
C ALA A 70 -17.63 -6.81 -14.79
N GLU A 71 -18.77 -7.46 -15.08
CA GLU A 71 -18.87 -8.91 -15.16
C GLU A 71 -18.06 -9.52 -16.32
N ARG A 72 -17.75 -8.73 -17.35
CA ARG A 72 -16.99 -9.15 -18.55
C ARG A 72 -15.50 -8.81 -18.47
N ARG A 73 -15.06 -8.04 -17.46
CA ARG A 73 -13.66 -7.56 -17.37
C ARG A 73 -12.65 -8.60 -16.90
N ARG A 74 -13.04 -9.81 -16.49
CA ARG A 74 -12.14 -10.85 -15.97
C ARG A 74 -11.21 -10.33 -14.84
N ILE A 75 -11.75 -9.55 -13.91
CA ILE A 75 -11.03 -8.94 -12.79
C ILE A 75 -11.36 -9.70 -11.52
N GLY A 76 -10.33 -10.06 -10.73
CA GLY A 76 -10.48 -10.57 -9.38
C GLY A 76 -10.35 -9.42 -8.38
N MET A 77 -11.43 -9.05 -7.71
CA MET A 77 -11.40 -7.97 -6.73
C MET A 77 -11.64 -8.49 -5.32
N VAL A 78 -10.79 -8.06 -4.38
CA VAL A 78 -10.98 -8.23 -2.94
C VAL A 78 -11.32 -6.86 -2.37
N PHE A 79 -12.51 -6.74 -1.80
CA PHE A 79 -13.00 -5.51 -1.19
C PHE A 79 -12.57 -5.38 0.27
N GLN A 80 -12.40 -4.18 0.77
CA GLN A 80 -12.12 -3.87 2.17
C GLN A 80 -13.10 -4.53 3.15
N SER A 81 -14.39 -4.59 2.79
CA SER A 81 -15.45 -5.25 3.60
C SER A 81 -15.56 -6.75 3.36
N TYR A 82 -14.63 -7.36 2.55
CA TYR A 82 -14.65 -8.74 2.08
C TYR A 82 -15.86 -9.07 1.20
N ALA A 83 -16.95 -8.35 1.25
CA ALA A 83 -18.20 -8.50 0.49
C ALA A 83 -18.74 -9.95 0.50
N LEU A 84 -18.68 -10.62 1.65
CA LEU A 84 -19.23 -11.95 1.82
C LEU A 84 -20.74 -11.91 2.00
N PHE A 85 -21.44 -12.91 1.44
CA PHE A 85 -22.87 -13.09 1.63
C PHE A 85 -23.11 -13.69 3.02
N PRO A 86 -23.72 -12.96 3.98
CA PRO A 86 -23.78 -13.37 5.39
C PRO A 86 -24.67 -14.58 5.65
N HIS A 87 -25.62 -14.86 4.75
CA HIS A 87 -26.57 -15.97 4.83
C HIS A 87 -26.04 -17.27 4.18
N LEU A 88 -24.94 -17.19 3.44
CA LEU A 88 -24.29 -18.35 2.78
C LEU A 88 -23.15 -18.89 3.63
N SER A 89 -22.90 -20.20 3.53
CA SER A 89 -21.71 -20.83 4.10
C SER A 89 -20.44 -20.38 3.34
N VAL A 90 -19.24 -20.74 3.84
CA VAL A 90 -17.97 -20.52 3.12
C VAL A 90 -18.03 -21.21 1.76
N ARG A 91 -18.42 -22.48 1.71
CA ARG A 91 -18.58 -23.27 0.49
C ARG A 91 -19.54 -22.58 -0.50
N ASP A 92 -20.69 -22.12 -0.03
CA ASP A 92 -21.67 -21.46 -0.88
C ASP A 92 -21.21 -20.10 -1.38
N ASN A 93 -20.47 -19.34 -0.55
CA ASN A 93 -19.81 -18.09 -0.95
C ASN A 93 -18.81 -18.33 -2.10
N LEU A 94 -18.10 -19.45 -2.08
CA LEU A 94 -17.16 -19.85 -3.14
C LEU A 94 -17.93 -20.34 -4.39
N ASP A 95 -19.01 -21.12 -4.21
CA ASP A 95 -19.78 -21.74 -5.29
C ASP A 95 -20.57 -20.72 -6.13
N LEU A 96 -21.11 -19.68 -5.50
CA LEU A 96 -22.04 -18.74 -6.13
C LEU A 96 -21.50 -18.17 -7.45
N GLY A 97 -20.25 -17.72 -7.46
CA GLY A 97 -19.63 -17.17 -8.67
C GLY A 97 -19.42 -18.19 -9.78
N LEU A 98 -19.12 -19.44 -9.44
CA LEU A 98 -18.99 -20.53 -10.39
C LEU A 98 -20.36 -20.94 -10.97
N LYS A 99 -21.38 -20.97 -10.11
CA LYS A 99 -22.76 -21.29 -10.50
C LYS A 99 -23.32 -20.28 -11.48
N ILE A 100 -23.15 -18.99 -11.21
CA ILE A 100 -23.59 -17.88 -12.11
C ILE A 100 -22.94 -18.00 -13.49
N ARG A 101 -21.68 -18.44 -13.55
CA ARG A 101 -20.95 -18.67 -14.81
C ARG A 101 -21.30 -19.97 -15.52
N GLY A 102 -22.22 -20.76 -14.98
CA GLY A 102 -22.67 -22.02 -15.58
C GLY A 102 -21.65 -23.16 -15.50
N VAL A 103 -20.69 -23.13 -14.56
CA VAL A 103 -19.74 -24.23 -14.37
C VAL A 103 -20.48 -25.47 -13.90
N PRO A 104 -20.27 -26.67 -14.51
CA PRO A 104 -20.95 -27.91 -14.12
C PRO A 104 -20.74 -28.29 -12.65
N PRO A 105 -21.74 -28.87 -11.96
CA PRO A 105 -21.66 -29.16 -10.51
C PRO A 105 -20.44 -29.97 -10.06
N ALA A 106 -20.06 -31.00 -10.80
CA ALA A 106 -18.89 -31.80 -10.46
C ALA A 106 -17.59 -31.01 -10.49
N LYS A 107 -17.40 -30.18 -11.54
CA LYS A 107 -16.23 -29.30 -11.67
C LYS A 107 -16.22 -28.18 -10.63
N ARG A 108 -17.39 -27.66 -10.24
CA ARG A 108 -17.48 -26.68 -9.15
C ARG A 108 -16.98 -27.25 -7.84
N ARG A 109 -17.45 -28.47 -7.46
CA ARG A 109 -17.02 -29.16 -6.23
C ARG A 109 -15.50 -29.31 -6.22
N GLU A 110 -14.92 -29.84 -7.30
CA GLU A 110 -13.46 -30.00 -7.44
C GLU A 110 -12.70 -28.72 -7.23
N GLN A 111 -13.11 -27.64 -7.92
CA GLN A 111 -12.46 -26.34 -7.81
C GLN A 111 -12.59 -25.72 -6.40
N ILE A 112 -13.76 -25.86 -5.78
CA ILE A 112 -14.02 -25.35 -4.42
C ILE A 112 -13.17 -26.11 -3.40
N ASP A 113 -13.11 -27.44 -3.47
CA ASP A 113 -12.33 -28.26 -2.54
C ASP A 113 -10.82 -27.96 -2.68
N ALA A 114 -10.33 -27.76 -3.90
CA ALA A 114 -8.95 -27.30 -4.15
C ALA A 114 -8.68 -25.92 -3.55
N VAL A 115 -9.59 -24.97 -3.71
CA VAL A 115 -9.43 -23.62 -3.15
C VAL A 115 -9.56 -23.65 -1.62
N LEU A 116 -10.50 -24.37 -1.04
CA LEU A 116 -10.61 -24.53 0.43
C LEU A 116 -9.30 -25.04 1.04
N THR A 117 -8.66 -26.01 0.39
CA THR A 117 -7.33 -26.50 0.79
C THR A 117 -6.27 -25.40 0.67
N THR A 118 -6.27 -24.68 -0.44
CA THR A 118 -5.30 -23.61 -0.72
C THR A 118 -5.39 -22.46 0.29
N VAL A 119 -6.62 -22.05 0.67
CA VAL A 119 -6.85 -20.98 1.66
C VAL A 119 -6.97 -21.51 3.10
N GLN A 120 -6.73 -22.80 3.33
CA GLN A 120 -6.75 -23.46 4.65
C GLN A 120 -8.08 -23.31 5.40
N LEU A 121 -9.20 -23.48 4.72
CA LEU A 121 -10.56 -23.36 5.28
C LEU A 121 -11.40 -24.61 5.07
N VAL A 122 -10.77 -25.80 4.99
CA VAL A 122 -11.48 -27.07 4.79
C VAL A 122 -12.45 -27.36 5.95
N ASN A 123 -12.00 -27.11 7.19
CA ASN A 123 -12.79 -27.36 8.40
C ASN A 123 -13.93 -26.34 8.59
N GLU A 124 -13.79 -25.16 8.02
CA GLU A 124 -14.77 -24.05 8.12
C GLU A 124 -15.70 -23.99 6.90
N ALA A 125 -15.65 -24.99 6.00
CA ALA A 125 -16.39 -24.97 4.73
C ALA A 125 -17.89 -24.73 4.91
N ASP A 126 -18.50 -25.26 5.98
CA ASP A 126 -19.92 -25.14 6.29
C ASP A 126 -20.25 -23.99 7.24
N HIS A 127 -19.24 -23.27 7.77
CA HIS A 127 -19.46 -22.10 8.62
C HIS A 127 -19.99 -20.90 7.82
N ARG A 128 -20.78 -20.05 8.48
CA ARG A 128 -21.22 -18.75 7.94
C ARG A 128 -20.23 -17.65 8.31
N PRO A 129 -20.19 -16.51 7.58
CA PRO A 129 -19.27 -15.42 7.86
C PRO A 129 -19.26 -14.91 9.30
N GLN A 130 -20.39 -14.97 9.99
CA GLN A 130 -20.52 -14.56 11.40
C GLN A 130 -19.76 -15.47 12.37
N GLN A 131 -19.49 -16.72 11.98
CA GLN A 131 -18.78 -17.72 12.79
C GLN A 131 -17.27 -17.71 12.53
N LEU A 132 -16.79 -16.84 11.62
CA LEU A 132 -15.41 -16.76 11.18
C LEU A 132 -14.68 -15.61 11.85
N SER A 133 -13.38 -15.78 12.11
CA SER A 133 -12.46 -14.70 12.46
C SER A 133 -12.28 -13.71 11.29
N GLY A 134 -11.69 -12.54 11.55
CA GLY A 134 -11.36 -11.56 10.50
C GLY A 134 -10.50 -12.17 9.40
N GLY A 135 -9.43 -12.89 9.77
CA GLY A 135 -8.55 -13.56 8.84
C GLY A 135 -9.22 -14.66 8.03
N GLN A 136 -10.10 -15.46 8.66
CA GLN A 136 -10.86 -16.47 7.94
C GLN A 136 -11.81 -15.84 6.90
N ARG A 137 -12.48 -14.74 7.23
CA ARG A 137 -13.31 -13.97 6.26
C ARG A 137 -12.48 -13.46 5.09
N GLN A 138 -11.29 -12.94 5.37
CA GLN A 138 -10.36 -12.51 4.32
C GLN A 138 -9.96 -13.67 3.41
N ARG A 139 -9.60 -14.84 3.96
CA ARG A 139 -9.25 -16.05 3.19
C ARG A 139 -10.41 -16.50 2.29
N VAL A 140 -11.66 -16.38 2.75
CA VAL A 140 -12.84 -16.66 1.89
C VAL A 140 -12.90 -15.67 0.72
N ALA A 141 -12.68 -14.36 0.97
CA ALA A 141 -12.66 -13.35 -0.09
C ALA A 141 -11.54 -13.59 -1.11
N LEU A 142 -10.35 -13.98 -0.64
CA LEU A 142 -9.23 -14.42 -1.50
C LEU A 142 -9.60 -15.67 -2.32
N GLY A 143 -10.21 -16.66 -1.71
CA GLY A 143 -10.68 -17.87 -2.41
C GLY A 143 -11.67 -17.56 -3.54
N ARG A 144 -12.61 -16.61 -3.31
CA ARG A 144 -13.52 -16.12 -4.35
C ARG A 144 -12.78 -15.46 -5.52
N ALA A 145 -11.74 -14.67 -5.22
CA ALA A 145 -10.94 -14.02 -6.24
C ALA A 145 -10.14 -15.06 -7.06
N LEU A 146 -9.54 -16.07 -6.40
CA LEU A 146 -8.81 -17.16 -7.06
C LEU A 146 -9.71 -17.97 -8.01
N LEU A 147 -10.93 -18.33 -7.56
CA LEU A 147 -11.89 -19.07 -8.38
C LEU A 147 -12.34 -18.33 -9.64
N ARG A 148 -12.16 -17.03 -9.66
CA ARG A 148 -12.49 -16.22 -10.84
C ARG A 148 -11.47 -16.40 -11.97
N ASN A 149 -10.26 -16.89 -11.66
CA ASN A 149 -9.13 -16.99 -12.58
C ASN A 149 -8.97 -15.72 -13.43
N PRO A 150 -8.70 -14.59 -12.78
CA PRO A 150 -8.74 -13.28 -13.42
C PRO A 150 -7.49 -13.01 -14.25
N SER A 151 -7.57 -11.99 -15.13
CA SER A 151 -6.42 -11.44 -15.83
C SER A 151 -5.66 -10.39 -15.00
N VAL A 152 -6.28 -9.87 -13.92
CA VAL A 152 -5.68 -8.94 -12.96
C VAL A 152 -6.35 -9.06 -11.60
N TYR A 153 -5.56 -8.93 -10.52
CA TYR A 153 -6.08 -8.81 -9.16
C TYR A 153 -6.10 -7.35 -8.71
N LEU A 154 -7.22 -6.93 -8.11
CA LEU A 154 -7.40 -5.65 -7.45
C LEU A 154 -7.68 -5.89 -5.98
N LEU A 155 -6.80 -5.42 -5.11
CA LEU A 155 -6.91 -5.62 -3.66
C LEU A 155 -7.13 -4.25 -2.99
N ASP A 156 -8.34 -4.02 -2.48
CA ASP A 156 -8.74 -2.76 -1.82
C ASP A 156 -8.62 -2.90 -0.31
N GLU A 157 -7.51 -2.44 0.25
CA GLU A 157 -7.19 -2.50 1.69
C GLU A 157 -7.49 -3.87 2.32
N PRO A 158 -6.96 -4.97 1.76
CA PRO A 158 -7.43 -6.31 2.13
C PRO A 158 -7.13 -6.68 3.59
N MET A 159 -6.19 -6.00 4.26
CA MET A 159 -5.79 -6.31 5.64
C MET A 159 -6.13 -5.19 6.64
N SER A 160 -6.86 -4.13 6.23
CA SER A 160 -7.13 -2.97 7.09
C SER A 160 -7.96 -3.27 8.34
N ASN A 161 -8.84 -4.29 8.27
CA ASN A 161 -9.74 -4.67 9.36
C ASN A 161 -9.17 -5.78 10.29
N LEU A 162 -7.86 -6.06 10.19
CA LEU A 162 -7.18 -7.07 10.98
C LEU A 162 -6.30 -6.42 12.04
N ASP A 163 -6.13 -7.09 13.17
CA ASP A 163 -5.11 -6.74 14.15
C ASP A 163 -3.68 -6.97 13.60
N ALA A 164 -2.67 -6.40 14.27
CA ALA A 164 -1.29 -6.44 13.80
C ALA A 164 -0.74 -7.87 13.70
N GLN A 165 -1.02 -8.72 14.70
CA GLN A 165 -0.53 -10.11 14.70
C GLN A 165 -1.09 -10.88 13.52
N LEU A 166 -2.40 -10.80 13.28
CA LEU A 166 -3.07 -11.50 12.19
C LEU A 166 -2.62 -10.99 10.82
N ARG A 167 -2.33 -9.69 10.69
CA ARG A 167 -1.73 -9.13 9.47
C ARG A 167 -0.37 -9.76 9.17
N ASP A 168 0.49 -9.89 10.17
CA ASP A 168 1.83 -10.47 10.02
C ASP A 168 1.76 -11.96 9.63
N GLU A 169 0.79 -12.70 10.18
CA GLU A 169 0.53 -14.11 9.82
C GLU A 169 0.00 -14.26 8.37
N LEU A 170 -0.87 -13.37 7.92
CA LEU A 170 -1.51 -13.46 6.61
C LEU A 170 -0.70 -12.87 5.45
N ARG A 171 0.26 -11.98 5.73
CA ARG A 171 1.10 -11.36 4.71
C ARG A 171 1.88 -12.38 3.86
N PRO A 172 2.55 -13.41 4.43
CA PRO A 172 3.18 -14.47 3.65
C PRO A 172 2.19 -15.29 2.81
N GLU A 173 0.98 -15.55 3.33
CA GLU A 173 -0.07 -16.26 2.59
C GLU A 173 -0.54 -15.46 1.38
N LEU A 174 -0.85 -14.18 1.58
CA LEU A 174 -1.27 -13.30 0.50
C LEU A 174 -0.20 -13.24 -0.60
N ARG A 175 1.07 -13.14 -0.19
CA ARG A 175 2.20 -13.18 -1.13
C ARG A 175 2.21 -14.48 -1.93
N ARG A 176 2.09 -15.62 -1.27
CA ARG A 176 2.09 -16.94 -1.92
C ARG A 176 0.92 -17.14 -2.86
N LEU A 177 -0.29 -16.73 -2.45
CA LEU A 177 -1.53 -17.02 -3.18
C LEU A 177 -1.76 -16.10 -4.39
N ILE A 178 -1.38 -14.86 -4.29
CA ILE A 178 -1.71 -13.84 -5.29
C ILE A 178 -0.46 -13.20 -5.89
N LEU A 179 0.52 -12.77 -5.06
CA LEU A 179 1.61 -11.93 -5.54
C LEU A 179 2.68 -12.72 -6.30
N GLN A 180 2.75 -14.04 -6.17
CA GLN A 180 3.68 -14.90 -6.91
C GLN A 180 3.09 -15.48 -8.20
N GLY A 181 1.84 -15.13 -8.53
CA GLY A 181 1.19 -15.54 -9.76
C GLY A 181 1.65 -14.72 -10.98
N PRO A 182 1.31 -15.18 -12.20
CA PRO A 182 1.66 -14.46 -13.44
C PRO A 182 0.78 -13.23 -13.71
N GLN A 183 -0.30 -13.03 -12.94
CA GLN A 183 -1.21 -11.92 -13.15
C GLN A 183 -0.64 -10.62 -12.56
N PRO A 184 -0.89 -9.46 -13.18
CA PRO A 184 -0.66 -8.17 -12.54
C PRO A 184 -1.54 -8.02 -11.30
N VAL A 185 -0.98 -7.38 -10.26
CA VAL A 185 -1.68 -7.10 -9.01
C VAL A 185 -1.61 -5.61 -8.71
N LEU A 186 -2.77 -4.99 -8.52
CA LEU A 186 -2.86 -3.63 -8.01
C LEU A 186 -3.36 -3.70 -6.56
N TYR A 187 -2.50 -3.30 -5.64
CA TYR A 187 -2.70 -3.39 -4.20
C TYR A 187 -2.93 -1.99 -3.62
N VAL A 188 -4.09 -1.73 -3.05
CA VAL A 188 -4.38 -0.45 -2.38
C VAL A 188 -4.23 -0.62 -0.89
N THR A 189 -3.47 0.26 -0.25
CA THR A 189 -3.34 0.34 1.19
C THR A 189 -3.02 1.76 1.62
N HIS A 190 -3.31 2.08 2.88
CA HIS A 190 -2.79 3.26 3.57
C HIS A 190 -1.65 2.91 4.53
N ASP A 191 -1.34 1.61 4.68
CA ASP A 191 -0.25 1.13 5.52
C ASP A 191 1.05 1.03 4.69
N GLN A 192 2.04 1.84 5.09
CA GLN A 192 3.34 1.88 4.43
C GLN A 192 4.11 0.55 4.58
N GLN A 193 3.98 -0.12 5.74
CA GLN A 193 4.68 -1.37 5.99
C GLN A 193 4.17 -2.48 5.06
N GLU A 194 2.85 -2.51 4.80
CA GLU A 194 2.28 -3.43 3.83
C GLU A 194 2.82 -3.17 2.42
N ALA A 195 2.78 -1.90 1.98
CA ALA A 195 3.26 -1.53 0.67
C ALA A 195 4.74 -1.87 0.48
N MET A 196 5.59 -1.53 1.47
CA MET A 196 7.03 -1.81 1.46
C MET A 196 7.36 -3.31 1.45
N ALA A 197 6.56 -4.13 2.18
CA ALA A 197 6.82 -5.56 2.30
C ALA A 197 6.33 -6.39 1.10
N LEU A 198 5.25 -5.94 0.43
CA LEU A 198 4.54 -6.75 -0.55
C LEU A 198 4.77 -6.32 -2.00
N ALA A 199 4.93 -5.03 -2.25
CA ALA A 199 4.95 -4.51 -3.61
C ALA A 199 6.34 -4.57 -4.27
N ASN A 200 6.36 -4.82 -5.57
CA ASN A 200 7.54 -4.64 -6.41
C ASN A 200 7.83 -3.15 -6.64
N ARG A 201 6.78 -2.39 -6.93
CA ARG A 201 6.80 -0.92 -7.00
C ARG A 201 5.64 -0.33 -6.22
N ILE A 202 5.86 0.87 -5.73
CA ILE A 202 4.83 1.66 -5.01
C ILE A 202 4.60 2.94 -5.81
N ALA A 203 3.34 3.25 -6.10
CA ALA A 203 2.91 4.53 -6.63
C ALA A 203 2.34 5.37 -5.48
N VAL A 204 3.07 6.41 -5.10
CA VAL A 204 2.64 7.36 -4.06
C VAL A 204 1.70 8.38 -4.69
N MET A 205 0.47 8.43 -4.19
CA MET A 205 -0.59 9.31 -4.69
C MET A 205 -0.83 10.51 -3.78
N ARG A 206 -1.03 11.68 -4.39
CA ARG A 206 -1.46 12.91 -3.73
C ARG A 206 -2.44 13.66 -4.64
N ASN A 207 -3.58 14.10 -4.09
CA ASN A 207 -4.57 14.92 -4.78
C ASN A 207 -5.02 14.37 -6.16
N GLY A 208 -5.17 13.05 -6.28
CA GLY A 208 -5.64 12.39 -7.50
C GLY A 208 -4.57 12.10 -8.56
N CYS A 209 -3.30 12.45 -8.30
CA CYS A 209 -2.18 12.21 -9.18
C CYS A 209 -1.14 11.27 -8.53
N ILE A 210 -0.26 10.68 -9.34
CA ILE A 210 0.93 9.98 -8.85
C ILE A 210 2.05 11.00 -8.71
N GLU A 211 2.60 11.15 -7.51
CA GLU A 211 3.75 11.98 -7.20
C GLU A 211 5.07 11.30 -7.58
N GLN A 212 5.17 10.01 -7.27
CA GLN A 212 6.32 9.19 -7.61
C GLN A 212 5.91 7.73 -7.70
N ILE A 213 6.52 6.99 -8.61
CA ILE A 213 6.47 5.54 -8.69
C ILE A 213 7.90 4.99 -8.70
N GLY A 214 8.16 3.95 -7.92
CA GLY A 214 9.47 3.31 -7.83
C GLY A 214 9.46 2.11 -6.90
N THR A 215 10.58 1.44 -6.78
CA THR A 215 10.76 0.39 -5.78
C THR A 215 10.66 0.97 -4.36
N PRO A 216 10.34 0.17 -3.33
CA PRO A 216 10.35 0.62 -1.95
C PRO A 216 11.65 1.35 -1.56
N GLN A 217 12.78 0.81 -1.99
CA GLN A 217 14.11 1.38 -1.72
C GLN A 217 14.30 2.75 -2.41
N GLU A 218 13.90 2.90 -3.67
CA GLU A 218 14.00 4.18 -4.38
C GLU A 218 13.16 5.27 -3.73
N LEU A 219 11.92 4.96 -3.33
CA LEU A 219 11.05 5.93 -2.66
C LEU A 219 11.60 6.40 -1.31
N TYR A 220 12.27 5.51 -0.58
CA TYR A 220 12.87 5.82 0.71
C TYR A 220 14.18 6.61 0.58
N LEU A 221 15.10 6.15 -0.27
CA LEU A 221 16.44 6.71 -0.43
C LEU A 221 16.47 7.91 -1.40
N ARG A 222 15.54 7.96 -2.37
CA ARG A 222 15.51 8.99 -3.42
C ARG A 222 14.10 9.54 -3.62
N PRO A 223 13.46 10.09 -2.56
CA PRO A 223 12.14 10.70 -2.71
C PRO A 223 12.21 11.86 -3.69
N ALA A 224 11.27 11.90 -4.67
CA ALA A 224 11.24 12.93 -5.69
C ALA A 224 10.76 14.28 -5.17
N THR A 225 9.93 14.27 -4.12
CA THR A 225 9.37 15.49 -3.53
C THR A 225 9.46 15.47 -2.01
N ARG A 226 9.40 16.67 -1.40
CA ARG A 226 9.27 16.84 0.06
C ARG A 226 8.09 16.03 0.62
N PHE A 227 6.97 16.00 -0.14
CA PHE A 227 5.80 15.22 0.24
C PHE A 227 6.13 13.74 0.34
N VAL A 228 6.76 13.15 -0.67
CA VAL A 228 7.13 11.72 -0.66
C VAL A 228 8.10 11.43 0.48
N ALA A 229 9.11 12.28 0.70
CA ALA A 229 10.07 12.13 1.79
C ALA A 229 9.39 12.10 3.17
N GLY A 230 8.44 13.01 3.42
CA GLY A 230 7.70 13.10 4.68
C GLY A 230 6.61 12.04 4.83
N PHE A 231 6.07 11.55 3.71
CA PHE A 231 5.01 10.55 3.72
C PHE A 231 5.57 9.13 3.87
N VAL A 232 6.74 8.84 3.29
CA VAL A 232 7.36 7.51 3.27
C VAL A 232 8.41 7.39 4.38
N GLY A 233 8.25 6.40 5.24
CA GLY A 233 9.13 6.09 6.37
C GLY A 233 8.49 6.31 7.74
N ARG A 234 8.85 5.44 8.68
CA ARG A 234 8.49 5.53 10.11
C ARG A 234 9.69 5.11 10.95
N PRO A 235 10.17 5.96 11.85
CA PRO A 235 9.72 7.34 12.14
C PRO A 235 9.81 8.27 10.92
N GLN A 236 9.12 9.43 10.97
CA GLN A 236 9.14 10.38 9.86
C GLN A 236 10.52 11.04 9.74
N ILE A 237 10.83 11.52 8.54
CA ILE A 237 12.03 12.31 8.28
C ILE A 237 12.04 13.59 9.13
N ASN A 238 13.19 13.94 9.69
CA ASN A 238 13.41 15.21 10.37
C ASN A 238 13.51 16.34 9.34
N TRP A 239 12.84 17.46 9.60
CA TRP A 239 13.00 18.68 8.81
C TRP A 239 13.85 19.66 9.61
N LEU A 240 15.00 20.01 9.07
CA LEU A 240 15.84 21.05 9.67
C LEU A 240 15.21 22.42 9.44
N ASN A 241 15.51 23.36 10.34
CA ASN A 241 15.14 24.76 10.15
C ASN A 241 15.66 25.24 8.79
N GLU A 242 14.81 25.94 8.02
CA GLU A 242 15.17 26.42 6.69
C GLU A 242 16.46 27.25 6.73
N THR A 243 17.47 26.77 6.03
CA THR A 243 18.76 27.44 5.94
C THR A 243 19.04 27.72 4.46
N LYS A 244 19.37 28.98 4.13
CA LYS A 244 19.73 29.40 2.76
C LYS A 244 18.64 29.15 1.70
N GLY A 245 17.34 29.14 2.06
CA GLY A 245 16.27 28.90 1.11
C GLY A 245 16.17 27.45 0.63
N LEU A 246 16.67 26.49 1.42
CA LEU A 246 16.56 25.06 1.19
C LEU A 246 15.76 24.41 2.29
N CYS A 247 14.96 23.42 1.92
CA CYS A 247 14.32 22.51 2.86
C CYS A 247 15.16 21.22 2.94
N ILE A 248 15.76 20.97 4.10
CA ILE A 248 16.65 19.84 4.32
C ILE A 248 15.96 18.80 5.21
N GLY A 249 15.93 17.56 4.76
CA GLY A 249 15.39 16.43 5.50
C GLY A 249 16.45 15.40 5.84
N ILE A 250 16.41 14.83 7.07
CA ILE A 250 17.32 13.79 7.53
C ILE A 250 16.52 12.65 8.17
N ARG A 251 16.82 11.42 7.79
CA ARG A 251 16.17 10.25 8.38
C ARG A 251 16.63 10.06 9.83
N PRO A 252 15.74 9.66 10.75
CA PRO A 252 16.05 9.48 12.18
C PRO A 252 17.21 8.52 12.49
N GLU A 253 17.40 7.49 11.66
CA GLU A 253 18.49 6.52 11.77
C GLU A 253 19.86 7.04 11.35
N HIS A 254 19.91 8.20 10.66
CA HIS A 254 21.17 8.84 10.25
C HIS A 254 21.68 9.86 11.26
N LEU A 255 20.92 10.12 12.33
CA LEU A 255 21.40 10.92 13.44
C LEU A 255 22.22 10.05 14.39
N HIS A 256 23.40 10.57 14.79
CA HIS A 256 24.31 9.89 15.70
C HIS A 256 24.68 10.79 16.88
N PRO A 257 24.90 10.22 18.09
CA PRO A 257 25.47 10.97 19.19
C PRO A 257 26.86 11.50 18.85
N ASP A 258 27.12 12.78 19.11
CA ASP A 258 28.38 13.44 18.84
C ASP A 258 28.56 14.64 19.78
N ASP A 259 29.55 14.61 20.66
CA ASP A 259 29.79 15.65 21.64
C ASP A 259 30.10 17.01 21.00
N ASN A 260 30.61 17.04 19.77
CA ASN A 260 30.88 18.24 18.99
C ASN A 260 29.73 18.64 18.05
N GLY A 261 28.65 17.86 18.02
CA GLY A 261 27.49 18.08 17.15
C GLY A 261 26.54 19.17 17.65
N HIS A 262 25.37 19.24 17.00
CA HIS A 262 24.30 20.16 17.38
C HIS A 262 23.79 19.82 18.79
N ARG A 263 23.81 20.81 19.67
CA ARG A 263 23.36 20.61 21.05
C ARG A 263 21.83 20.48 21.11
N CYS A 264 21.38 19.39 21.70
CA CYS A 264 19.97 19.10 21.89
C CYS A 264 19.68 18.71 23.33
N ARG A 265 18.49 19.03 23.81
CA ARG A 265 17.91 18.50 25.05
C ARG A 265 17.02 17.31 24.69
N VAL A 266 17.12 16.22 25.42
CA VAL A 266 16.22 15.07 25.30
C VAL A 266 14.91 15.41 25.98
N ILE A 267 13.82 15.57 25.19
CA ILE A 267 12.48 15.93 25.66
C ILE A 267 11.53 14.75 25.76
N GLY A 268 11.89 13.62 25.17
CA GLY A 268 11.10 12.40 25.23
C GLY A 268 11.86 11.17 24.77
N ARG A 269 11.35 10.01 25.16
CA ARG A 269 11.89 8.71 24.81
C ARG A 269 10.75 7.73 24.57
N GLU A 270 10.77 7.05 23.44
CA GLU A 270 9.83 6.00 23.10
C GLU A 270 10.57 4.69 22.88
N TRP A 271 10.19 3.66 23.63
CA TRP A 271 10.79 2.33 23.55
C TRP A 271 10.14 1.51 22.44
N LEU A 272 10.92 1.04 21.46
CA LEU A 272 10.45 0.29 20.29
C LEU A 272 10.95 -1.17 20.29
N GLY A 273 11.34 -1.70 21.44
CA GLY A 273 11.89 -3.05 21.60
C GLY A 273 13.40 -3.07 21.40
N ALA A 274 13.90 -3.51 20.25
CA ALA A 274 15.34 -3.55 19.95
C ALA A 274 15.97 -2.17 19.71
N SER A 275 15.16 -1.14 19.53
CA SER A 275 15.56 0.25 19.34
C SER A 275 14.74 1.18 20.23
N GLN A 276 15.14 2.42 20.28
CA GLN A 276 14.41 3.51 20.92
C GLN A 276 14.42 4.74 20.03
N LEU A 277 13.38 5.53 20.13
CA LEU A 277 13.26 6.83 19.49
C LEU A 277 13.42 7.91 20.54
N LEU A 278 14.43 8.77 20.38
CA LEU A 278 14.62 9.95 21.19
C LEU A 278 14.00 11.15 20.52
N LEU A 279 13.22 11.91 21.26
CA LEU A 279 12.72 13.22 20.87
C LEU A 279 13.68 14.27 21.40
N LEU A 280 14.24 15.05 20.50
CA LEU A 280 15.29 16.03 20.77
C LEU A 280 14.80 17.44 20.42
N GLU A 281 15.21 18.43 21.18
CA GLU A 281 14.96 19.84 20.94
C GLU A 281 16.26 20.63 21.03
N GLY A 282 16.62 21.34 19.99
CA GLY A 282 17.86 22.10 19.91
C GLY A 282 17.85 23.17 18.81
N ASP A 283 19.02 23.72 18.50
CA ASP A 283 19.19 24.85 17.54
C ASP A 283 18.73 24.45 16.12
N ALA A 284 18.85 23.19 15.75
CA ALA A 284 18.40 22.65 14.46
C ALA A 284 16.88 22.40 14.39
N GLY A 285 16.15 22.65 15.48
CA GLY A 285 14.72 22.40 15.63
C GLY A 285 14.40 21.18 16.47
N GLN A 286 13.21 20.60 16.28
CA GLN A 286 12.83 19.34 16.90
C GLN A 286 13.27 18.19 16.00
N LEU A 287 14.02 17.25 16.57
CA LEU A 287 14.56 16.10 15.87
C LEU A 287 14.13 14.78 16.54
N GLN A 288 14.04 13.74 15.74
CA GLN A 288 13.86 12.37 16.19
C GLN A 288 15.12 11.57 15.85
N MET A 289 15.73 10.91 16.82
CA MET A 289 16.89 10.05 16.61
C MET A 289 16.53 8.61 16.95
N LEU A 290 16.71 7.71 15.98
CA LEU A 290 16.56 6.28 16.21
C LEU A 290 17.90 5.68 16.61
N CYS A 291 17.97 5.08 17.78
CA CYS A 291 19.19 4.47 18.30
C CYS A 291 18.93 3.10 18.94
N SER A 292 20.01 2.39 19.29
CA SER A 292 19.91 1.11 20.01
C SER A 292 19.16 1.27 21.33
N ALA A 293 18.42 0.24 21.71
CA ALA A 293 17.73 0.17 23.00
C ALA A 293 18.69 0.34 24.20
N ASP A 294 19.94 -0.09 24.06
CA ASP A 294 20.96 -0.04 25.12
C ASP A 294 21.58 1.36 25.29
N PHE A 295 21.38 2.27 24.35
CA PHE A 295 21.89 3.63 24.42
C PHE A 295 21.24 4.39 25.59
N GLN A 296 22.06 4.96 26.48
CA GLN A 296 21.58 5.75 27.63
C GLN A 296 21.86 7.22 27.36
N PRO A 297 20.86 8.00 26.91
CA PRO A 297 21.05 9.42 26.65
C PRO A 297 21.20 10.19 27.96
N SER A 298 22.10 11.18 27.99
CA SER A 298 22.10 12.23 28.99
C SER A 298 20.96 13.23 28.69
N GLU A 299 20.64 14.10 29.68
CA GLU A 299 19.62 15.13 29.49
C GLU A 299 19.95 16.07 28.32
N HIS A 300 21.25 16.33 28.11
CA HIS A 300 21.75 17.07 26.95
C HIS A 300 22.64 16.15 26.12
N LEU A 301 22.40 16.14 24.83
CA LEU A 301 23.07 15.29 23.85
C LEU A 301 23.49 16.13 22.65
N GLY A 302 24.74 16.00 22.22
CA GLY A 302 25.17 16.47 20.91
C GLY A 302 24.81 15.46 19.85
N VAL A 303 24.32 15.91 18.68
CA VAL A 303 23.98 15.05 17.56
C VAL A 303 24.60 15.58 16.28
N SER A 304 25.03 14.66 15.43
CA SER A 304 25.53 14.94 14.09
C SER A 304 24.98 13.98 13.05
N TRP A 305 25.17 14.28 11.79
CA TRP A 305 24.84 13.45 10.63
C TRP A 305 25.82 13.72 9.49
N SER A 306 25.89 12.81 8.54
CA SER A 306 26.69 13.03 7.33
C SER A 306 25.93 13.92 6.33
N PRO A 307 26.58 14.89 5.66
CA PRO A 307 25.97 15.66 4.57
C PRO A 307 25.46 14.78 3.42
N GLN A 308 25.99 13.58 3.24
CA GLN A 308 25.54 12.62 2.23
C GLN A 308 24.14 12.04 2.54
N ASP A 309 23.69 12.09 3.81
CA ASP A 309 22.41 11.61 4.26
C ASP A 309 21.31 12.67 4.18
N GLU A 310 21.68 13.90 3.76
CA GLU A 310 20.75 14.99 3.59
C GLU A 310 19.91 14.84 2.32
N HIS A 311 18.61 15.05 2.47
CA HIS A 311 17.67 15.19 1.36
C HIS A 311 17.32 16.65 1.18
N HIS A 312 17.68 17.22 0.04
CA HIS A 312 17.48 18.63 -0.26
C HIS A 312 16.28 18.83 -1.18
N PHE A 313 15.42 19.78 -0.83
CA PHE A 313 14.23 20.11 -1.61
C PHE A 313 14.10 21.61 -1.80
N ASP A 314 13.57 22.00 -2.95
CA ASP A 314 13.13 23.37 -3.17
C ASP A 314 11.89 23.67 -2.32
N PRO A 315 11.86 24.74 -1.52
CA PRO A 315 10.77 25.00 -0.58
C PRO A 315 9.45 25.39 -1.27
N ILE A 316 9.49 25.84 -2.52
CA ILE A 316 8.31 26.30 -3.27
C ILE A 316 7.74 25.19 -4.13
N SER A 317 8.58 24.57 -4.98
CA SER A 317 8.16 23.48 -5.87
C SER A 317 8.07 22.11 -5.18
N GLU A 318 8.60 21.99 -3.96
CA GLU A 318 8.77 20.76 -3.21
C GLU A 318 9.64 19.69 -3.93
N GLN A 319 10.24 19.99 -5.08
CA GLN A 319 11.03 19.05 -5.86
C GLN A 319 12.40 18.80 -5.23
N ARG A 320 12.89 17.57 -5.35
CA ARG A 320 14.23 17.22 -4.91
C ARG A 320 15.27 17.98 -5.72
N LEU A 321 16.26 18.50 -5.02
CA LEU A 321 17.45 19.13 -5.63
C LEU A 321 18.60 18.12 -5.68
N SER A 322 19.28 18.04 -6.82
CA SER A 322 20.53 17.30 -6.94
C SER A 322 21.65 18.19 -6.40
N LEU A 323 22.39 17.73 -5.39
CA LEU A 323 23.66 18.33 -5.04
C LEU A 323 24.63 18.00 -6.17
N SER A 324 25.09 19.03 -6.85
CA SER A 324 26.20 18.94 -7.85
C SER A 324 27.54 18.78 -7.16
#